data_bf912ddb7c4957ad866618c237b07810
#
_entry.id   bf912ddb7c4957ad866618c237b07810
#
_cell.length_a   1.000
_cell.length_b   1.000
_cell.length_c   1.000
_cell.angle_alpha   90.00
_cell.angle_beta   90.00
_cell.angle_gamma   90.00
#
_symmetry.space_group_name_H-M   'P 1'
#
loop_
_entity.id
_entity.type
_entity.pdbx_description
1 polymer ?
#
loop_
_entity_poly.entity_id
_entity_poly.type
_entity_poly.pdbx_seq_one_letter_code
_entity_poly.pdbx_strand_id
1 'polypeptide(L)'
;MASMDVPLFHEVRQNVVRILREQGGLSAILVDFVSLAKVERVFGESAYRALRAQIEPVLGELKDRVRTEDVLARDDRREDRVLLFLSRQRDRGPFAMADLRKLAERVEQQLAPRVGRLTQPYFKERGQIDVGYGFVINSPLETEDRQFLRVIDECANAAELRRRLREREEHESLFEVIHNRNVWTAFQPIVEMETRQVMGHEGLSRGPRGTEIEPPTVLFRVAARYGMTEELERACRRQAFVDWEIFGAPGRLFVNTVPATVRDSSFLGRGVLDYLGPRLSPRLMTLEINERQVIENLTLYREAMHAFLDLGFTFAIDDVGAGYSGLETMANLGASYLKIDM
;
A
#
# COMPACT_ATOMS: atom_id res chain seq x y z
N MET A 1 -10.51 28.86 17.45
CA MET A 1 -11.07 28.81 16.10
C MET A 1 -12.24 27.85 16.13
N ALA A 2 -13.46 28.30 15.85
CA ALA A 2 -14.62 27.44 15.83
C ALA A 2 -14.42 26.36 14.73
N SER A 3 -14.57 25.09 15.10
CA SER A 3 -14.64 23.99 14.15
C SER A 3 -15.79 24.27 13.18
N MET A 4 -15.49 24.62 11.93
CA MET A 4 -16.49 24.73 10.90
C MET A 4 -16.83 23.31 10.43
N ASP A 5 -17.80 22.72 11.11
CA ASP A 5 -18.32 21.40 10.72
C ASP A 5 -18.96 21.49 9.32
N VAL A 6 -18.59 20.55 8.44
CA VAL A 6 -19.22 20.50 7.09
C VAL A 6 -20.65 20.02 7.28
N PRO A 7 -21.67 20.79 6.81
CA PRO A 7 -23.06 20.46 7.04
C PRO A 7 -23.48 19.16 6.34
N LEU A 8 -24.52 18.53 6.84
CA LEU A 8 -25.17 17.41 6.16
C LEU A 8 -25.92 17.88 4.91
N PHE A 9 -26.05 17.02 3.91
CA PHE A 9 -26.69 17.40 2.64
C PHE A 9 -28.10 17.92 2.81
N HIS A 10 -28.92 17.35 3.69
CA HIS A 10 -30.29 17.82 3.92
C HIS A 10 -30.35 19.25 4.46
N GLU A 11 -29.34 19.72 5.22
CA GLU A 11 -29.27 21.08 5.76
C GLU A 11 -29.03 22.13 4.67
N VAL A 12 -28.29 21.76 3.60
CA VAL A 12 -27.93 22.66 2.50
C VAL A 12 -28.69 22.37 1.20
N ARG A 13 -29.64 21.45 1.22
CA ARG A 13 -30.41 20.99 0.07
C ARG A 13 -31.03 22.13 -0.74
N GLN A 14 -31.53 23.15 -0.09
CA GLN A 14 -32.14 24.31 -0.74
C GLN A 14 -31.16 25.08 -1.64
N ASN A 15 -29.89 25.17 -1.22
CA ASN A 15 -28.85 25.83 -2.03
C ASN A 15 -28.51 24.99 -3.28
N VAL A 16 -28.50 23.67 -3.15
CA VAL A 16 -28.26 22.77 -4.30
C VAL A 16 -29.41 22.77 -5.29
N VAL A 17 -30.66 22.81 -4.79
CA VAL A 17 -31.89 23.02 -5.62
C VAL A 17 -31.77 24.29 -6.44
N ARG A 18 -31.35 25.37 -5.80
CA ARG A 18 -31.18 26.67 -6.51
C ARG A 18 -30.16 26.54 -7.64
N ILE A 19 -28.99 25.90 -7.39
CA ILE A 19 -27.98 25.68 -8.43
C ILE A 19 -28.56 24.88 -9.59
N LEU A 20 -29.23 23.76 -9.31
CA LEU A 20 -29.85 22.91 -10.35
C LEU A 20 -30.81 23.66 -11.23
N ARG A 21 -31.73 24.49 -10.63
CA ARG A 21 -32.75 25.21 -11.33
C ARG A 21 -32.19 26.40 -12.15
N GLU A 22 -31.30 27.18 -11.53
CA GLU A 22 -30.76 28.40 -12.17
C GLU A 22 -29.81 28.08 -13.33
N GLN A 23 -29.09 26.93 -13.23
CA GLN A 23 -28.08 26.58 -14.21
C GLN A 23 -28.53 25.53 -15.24
N GLY A 24 -29.73 24.97 -15.06
CA GLY A 24 -30.25 23.91 -15.92
C GLY A 24 -29.52 22.56 -15.80
N GLY A 25 -28.70 22.41 -14.77
CA GLY A 25 -27.97 21.20 -14.48
C GLY A 25 -27.16 21.31 -13.19
N LEU A 26 -26.62 20.18 -12.72
CA LEU A 26 -25.86 20.10 -11.48
C LEU A 26 -24.62 19.26 -11.70
N SER A 27 -23.45 19.81 -11.37
CA SER A 27 -22.18 19.10 -11.33
C SER A 27 -21.79 18.83 -9.89
N ALA A 28 -21.26 17.66 -9.61
CA ALA A 28 -20.77 17.31 -8.28
C ALA A 28 -19.43 16.58 -8.33
N ILE A 29 -18.67 16.73 -7.26
CA ILE A 29 -17.49 15.90 -6.94
C ILE A 29 -17.77 15.22 -5.62
N LEU A 30 -17.54 13.92 -5.55
CA LEU A 30 -17.63 13.12 -4.34
C LEU A 30 -16.22 12.75 -3.91
N VAL A 31 -15.93 12.94 -2.62
CA VAL A 31 -14.71 12.45 -1.96
C VAL A 31 -15.15 11.39 -0.95
N ASP A 32 -14.75 10.15 -1.16
CA ASP A 32 -15.00 9.01 -0.26
C ASP A 32 -13.73 8.74 0.56
N PHE A 33 -13.83 8.91 1.89
CA PHE A 33 -12.74 8.65 2.82
C PHE A 33 -12.76 7.18 3.25
N VAL A 34 -12.50 6.28 2.31
CA VAL A 34 -12.52 4.82 2.50
C VAL A 34 -11.73 4.37 3.73
N SER A 35 -10.64 5.08 4.05
CA SER A 35 -9.79 4.80 5.20
C SER A 35 -10.50 5.00 6.54
N LEU A 36 -11.47 5.90 6.64
CA LEU A 36 -12.23 6.15 7.88
C LEU A 36 -13.02 4.93 8.31
N ALA A 37 -13.79 4.33 7.40
CA ALA A 37 -14.56 3.12 7.69
C ALA A 37 -13.67 1.94 8.10
N LYS A 38 -12.44 1.86 7.55
CA LYS A 38 -11.46 0.84 7.92
C LYS A 38 -10.90 1.09 9.33
N VAL A 39 -10.64 2.36 9.70
CA VAL A 39 -10.19 2.72 11.06
C VAL A 39 -11.26 2.35 12.09
N GLU A 40 -12.52 2.66 11.83
CA GLU A 40 -13.62 2.30 12.72
C GLU A 40 -13.70 0.78 12.97
N ARG A 41 -13.63 0.01 11.89
CA ARG A 41 -13.73 -1.46 11.98
C ARG A 41 -12.58 -2.11 12.76
N VAL A 42 -11.38 -1.56 12.67
CA VAL A 42 -10.16 -2.16 13.26
C VAL A 42 -9.83 -1.59 14.63
N PHE A 43 -10.04 -0.28 14.84
CA PHE A 43 -9.62 0.44 16.04
C PHE A 43 -10.78 1.01 16.85
N GLY A 44 -12.02 0.84 16.37
CA GLY A 44 -13.24 1.24 17.08
C GLY A 44 -13.63 2.71 16.85
N GLU A 45 -14.80 3.05 17.40
CA GLU A 45 -15.47 4.35 17.24
C GLU A 45 -14.63 5.53 17.74
N SER A 46 -13.90 5.36 18.83
CA SER A 46 -13.05 6.43 19.40
C SER A 46 -11.96 6.86 18.43
N ALA A 47 -11.29 5.89 17.78
CA ALA A 47 -10.28 6.15 16.77
C ALA A 47 -10.87 6.83 15.52
N TYR A 48 -12.04 6.36 15.08
CA TYR A 48 -12.78 6.97 13.99
C TYR A 48 -13.10 8.44 14.26
N ARG A 49 -13.66 8.76 15.44
CA ARG A 49 -13.98 10.15 15.83
C ARG A 49 -12.73 11.02 15.90
N ALA A 50 -11.64 10.50 16.46
CA ALA A 50 -10.37 11.24 16.55
C ALA A 50 -9.79 11.55 15.15
N LEU A 51 -9.79 10.59 14.24
CA LEU A 51 -9.32 10.79 12.87
C LEU A 51 -10.24 11.74 12.10
N ARG A 52 -11.54 11.60 12.23
CA ARG A 52 -12.53 12.51 11.63
C ARG A 52 -12.29 13.95 12.05
N ALA A 53 -12.08 14.20 13.35
CA ALA A 53 -11.78 15.55 13.86
C ALA A 53 -10.49 16.15 13.26
N GLN A 54 -9.52 15.31 12.89
CA GLN A 54 -8.29 15.76 12.21
C GLN A 54 -8.50 16.03 10.71
N ILE A 55 -9.48 15.40 10.07
CA ILE A 55 -9.83 15.62 8.65
C ILE A 55 -10.67 16.89 8.47
N GLU A 56 -11.47 17.29 9.46
CA GLU A 56 -12.31 18.51 9.39
C GLU A 56 -11.56 19.78 8.93
N PRO A 57 -10.40 20.13 9.51
CA PRO A 57 -9.64 21.29 9.05
C PRO A 57 -9.20 21.18 7.58
N VAL A 58 -8.90 19.97 7.12
CA VAL A 58 -8.51 19.72 5.72
C VAL A 58 -9.69 19.98 4.77
N LEU A 59 -10.91 19.61 5.19
CA LEU A 59 -12.14 19.93 4.45
C LEU A 59 -12.48 21.42 4.49
N GLY A 60 -12.22 22.08 5.63
CA GLY A 60 -12.37 23.55 5.74
C GLY A 60 -11.53 24.30 4.70
N GLU A 61 -10.27 23.91 4.52
CA GLU A 61 -9.41 24.51 3.50
C GLU A 61 -9.90 24.22 2.06
N LEU A 62 -10.55 23.09 1.83
CA LEU A 62 -11.19 22.83 0.53
C LEU A 62 -12.32 23.82 0.28
N LYS A 63 -13.13 24.12 1.31
CA LYS A 63 -14.22 25.11 1.24
C LYS A 63 -13.69 26.51 0.93
N ASP A 64 -12.56 26.90 1.50
CA ASP A 64 -11.95 28.21 1.25
C ASP A 64 -11.41 28.37 -0.19
N ARG A 65 -11.22 27.27 -0.90
CA ARG A 65 -10.68 27.24 -2.28
C ARG A 65 -11.75 27.09 -3.36
N VAL A 66 -12.97 26.82 -2.97
CA VAL A 66 -14.12 26.77 -3.87
C VAL A 66 -14.87 28.11 -3.84
N ARG A 67 -15.78 28.30 -4.74
CA ARG A 67 -16.53 29.56 -4.84
C ARG A 67 -17.56 29.71 -3.73
N THR A 68 -17.95 30.93 -3.45
CA THR A 68 -18.96 31.21 -2.42
C THR A 68 -20.32 30.53 -2.72
N GLU A 69 -20.63 30.37 -4.02
CA GLU A 69 -21.86 29.72 -4.45
C GLU A 69 -21.77 28.19 -4.50
N ASP A 70 -20.55 27.61 -4.43
CA ASP A 70 -20.38 26.16 -4.37
C ASP A 70 -20.81 25.64 -2.99
N VAL A 71 -21.39 24.45 -2.97
CA VAL A 71 -21.95 23.87 -1.75
C VAL A 71 -21.14 22.63 -1.38
N LEU A 72 -20.48 22.66 -0.21
CA LEU A 72 -19.81 21.53 0.39
C LEU A 72 -20.75 20.92 1.45
N ALA A 73 -20.98 19.61 1.37
CA ALA A 73 -21.86 18.89 2.28
C ALA A 73 -21.36 17.47 2.53
N ARG A 74 -21.74 16.88 3.65
CA ARG A 74 -21.60 15.43 3.88
C ARG A 74 -22.80 14.69 3.34
N ASP A 75 -22.58 13.46 2.91
CA ASP A 75 -23.65 12.56 2.51
C ASP A 75 -24.46 12.14 3.76
N ASP A 76 -25.78 12.32 3.68
CA ASP A 76 -26.70 11.96 4.79
C ASP A 76 -26.69 10.46 5.14
N ARG A 77 -26.28 9.60 4.22
CA ARG A 77 -26.23 8.14 4.39
C ARG A 77 -24.87 7.61 4.82
N ARG A 78 -23.81 8.33 4.44
CA ARG A 78 -22.43 7.94 4.69
C ARG A 78 -21.59 9.17 5.02
N GLU A 79 -21.43 9.46 6.29
CA GLU A 79 -20.71 10.64 6.79
C GLU A 79 -19.21 10.63 6.43
N ASP A 80 -18.67 9.49 6.00
CA ASP A 80 -17.33 9.34 5.43
C ASP A 80 -17.24 9.80 3.98
N ARG A 81 -18.35 10.28 3.39
CA ARG A 81 -18.44 10.88 2.06
C ARG A 81 -18.72 12.36 2.13
N VAL A 82 -17.98 13.12 1.34
CA VAL A 82 -18.17 14.55 1.18
C VAL A 82 -18.50 14.86 -0.27
N LEU A 83 -19.51 15.69 -0.46
CA LEU A 83 -20.04 16.12 -1.74
C LEU A 83 -19.74 17.61 -1.94
N LEU A 84 -19.15 17.95 -3.06
CA LEU A 84 -18.92 19.30 -3.50
C LEU A 84 -19.80 19.56 -4.74
N PHE A 85 -20.89 20.31 -4.56
CA PHE A 85 -21.75 20.75 -5.65
C PHE A 85 -21.24 22.07 -6.22
N LEU A 86 -21.06 22.12 -7.53
CA LEU A 86 -20.39 23.22 -8.20
C LEU A 86 -21.38 24.16 -8.86
N SER A 87 -21.20 25.46 -8.61
CA SER A 87 -21.90 26.53 -9.29
C SER A 87 -21.15 26.92 -10.57
N ARG A 88 -21.90 27.24 -11.62
CA ARG A 88 -21.35 27.72 -12.90
C ARG A 88 -21.14 29.24 -12.89
N GLN A 89 -19.99 29.69 -13.37
CA GLN A 89 -19.80 31.13 -13.65
C GLN A 89 -20.57 31.53 -14.91
N ARG A 90 -21.40 32.58 -14.81
CA ARG A 90 -22.24 33.05 -15.93
C ARG A 90 -21.43 33.52 -17.15
N ASP A 91 -20.18 33.94 -16.96
CA ASP A 91 -19.33 34.55 -17.98
C ASP A 91 -18.28 33.64 -18.64
N ARG A 92 -18.24 32.39 -18.25
CA ARG A 92 -17.35 31.40 -18.90
C ARG A 92 -18.15 30.48 -19.80
N GLY A 93 -17.60 30.28 -21.03
CA GLY A 93 -18.16 29.50 -22.12
C GLY A 93 -18.83 28.16 -21.76
N PRO A 94 -19.13 27.26 -22.70
CA PRO A 94 -19.87 26.04 -22.41
C PRO A 94 -19.17 25.18 -21.36
N PHE A 95 -19.98 24.54 -20.49
CA PHE A 95 -19.48 23.58 -19.50
C PHE A 95 -18.79 22.40 -20.22
N ALA A 96 -17.57 22.08 -19.82
CA ALA A 96 -16.85 20.95 -20.35
C ALA A 96 -16.62 19.91 -19.27
N MET A 97 -16.97 18.64 -19.52
CA MET A 97 -16.70 17.51 -18.62
C MET A 97 -15.20 17.37 -18.31
N ALA A 98 -14.34 17.80 -19.23
CA ALA A 98 -12.90 17.82 -19.02
C ALA A 98 -12.47 18.74 -17.85
N ASP A 99 -13.18 19.86 -17.64
CA ASP A 99 -12.87 20.78 -16.55
C ASP A 99 -13.28 20.18 -15.19
N LEU A 100 -14.43 19.48 -15.15
CA LEU A 100 -14.89 18.77 -13.97
C LEU A 100 -13.91 17.66 -13.59
N ARG A 101 -13.43 16.90 -14.58
CA ARG A 101 -12.40 15.87 -14.38
C ARG A 101 -11.12 16.45 -13.80
N LYS A 102 -10.58 17.52 -14.41
CA LYS A 102 -9.36 18.19 -13.91
C LYS A 102 -9.53 18.73 -12.50
N LEU A 103 -10.73 19.21 -12.16
CA LEU A 103 -11.01 19.68 -10.81
C LEU A 103 -11.02 18.51 -9.80
N ALA A 104 -11.66 17.39 -10.15
CA ALA A 104 -11.66 16.19 -9.33
C ALA A 104 -10.24 15.64 -9.10
N GLU A 105 -9.41 15.60 -10.15
CA GLU A 105 -7.99 15.22 -10.05
C GLU A 105 -7.20 16.15 -9.13
N ARG A 106 -7.43 17.45 -9.23
CA ARG A 106 -6.79 18.44 -8.35
C ARG A 106 -7.21 18.28 -6.89
N VAL A 107 -8.50 18.02 -6.63
CA VAL A 107 -9.01 17.73 -5.29
C VAL A 107 -8.32 16.48 -4.72
N GLU A 108 -8.23 15.42 -5.50
CA GLU A 108 -7.54 14.19 -5.11
C GLU A 108 -6.06 14.43 -4.77
N GLN A 109 -5.32 15.10 -5.66
CA GLN A 109 -3.90 15.42 -5.48
C GLN A 109 -3.63 16.28 -4.23
N GLN A 110 -4.56 17.13 -3.84
CA GLN A 110 -4.42 17.96 -2.65
C GLN A 110 -4.77 17.22 -1.35
N LEU A 111 -5.82 16.41 -1.38
CA LEU A 111 -6.33 15.73 -0.19
C LEU A 111 -5.58 14.42 0.13
N ALA A 112 -5.25 13.60 -0.88
CA ALA A 112 -4.69 12.28 -0.68
C ALA A 112 -3.38 12.28 0.16
N PRO A 113 -2.39 13.18 -0.05
CA PRO A 113 -1.17 13.20 0.76
C PRO A 113 -1.43 13.60 2.23
N ARG A 114 -2.44 14.44 2.47
CA ARG A 114 -2.80 14.90 3.81
C ARG A 114 -3.51 13.81 4.60
N VAL A 115 -4.52 13.21 3.99
CA VAL A 115 -5.24 12.07 4.57
C VAL A 115 -4.30 10.91 4.81
N GLY A 116 -3.37 10.64 3.88
CA GLY A 116 -2.33 9.64 4.04
C GLY A 116 -1.47 9.83 5.28
N ARG A 117 -1.08 11.09 5.60
CA ARG A 117 -0.33 11.40 6.84
C ARG A 117 -1.18 11.23 8.10
N LEU A 118 -2.44 11.62 8.07
CA LEU A 118 -3.34 11.51 9.21
C LEU A 118 -3.70 10.05 9.55
N THR A 119 -3.73 9.17 8.55
CA THR A 119 -4.03 7.75 8.71
C THR A 119 -2.81 6.88 9.01
N GLN A 120 -1.59 7.42 8.84
CA GLN A 120 -0.34 6.69 9.10
C GLN A 120 -0.23 6.08 10.51
N PRO A 121 -0.71 6.72 11.61
CA PRO A 121 -0.68 6.11 12.93
C PRO A 121 -1.55 4.85 13.07
N TYR A 122 -2.58 4.72 12.22
CA TYR A 122 -3.52 3.58 12.25
C TYR A 122 -3.11 2.46 11.28
N PHE A 123 -2.50 2.83 10.17
CA PHE A 123 -2.10 1.88 9.14
C PHE A 123 -0.67 2.16 8.71
N LYS A 124 0.11 1.09 8.51
CA LYS A 124 1.41 1.21 7.83
C LYS A 124 1.24 1.68 6.36
N GLU A 125 0.02 1.64 5.85
CA GLU A 125 -0.37 2.10 4.52
C GLU A 125 -0.80 3.57 4.56
N ARG A 126 -0.48 4.31 3.51
CA ARG A 126 -1.08 5.64 3.31
C ARG A 126 -2.58 5.47 3.14
N GLY A 127 -3.36 6.18 3.94
CA GLY A 127 -4.81 6.20 3.80
C GLY A 127 -5.20 6.67 2.39
N GLN A 128 -6.15 5.97 1.83
CA GLN A 128 -6.66 6.25 0.48
C GLN A 128 -7.96 7.02 0.58
N ILE A 129 -8.15 7.92 -0.38
CA ILE A 129 -9.42 8.55 -0.71
C ILE A 129 -9.79 8.18 -2.14
N ASP A 130 -11.08 8.03 -2.39
CA ASP A 130 -11.58 7.86 -3.75
C ASP A 130 -12.34 9.12 -4.15
N VAL A 131 -12.02 9.69 -5.31
CA VAL A 131 -12.65 10.90 -5.81
C VAL A 131 -13.36 10.60 -7.13
N GLY A 132 -14.65 10.84 -7.15
CA GLY A 132 -15.48 10.73 -8.35
C GLY A 132 -16.16 12.03 -8.68
N TYR A 133 -16.65 12.14 -9.90
CA TYR A 133 -17.41 13.30 -10.37
C TYR A 133 -18.59 12.86 -11.23
N GLY A 134 -19.63 13.65 -11.21
CA GLY A 134 -20.85 13.40 -11.98
C GLY A 134 -21.54 14.70 -12.39
N PHE A 135 -22.46 14.55 -13.30
CA PHE A 135 -23.25 15.64 -13.83
C PHE A 135 -24.67 15.18 -14.17
N VAL A 136 -25.65 16.03 -13.87
CA VAL A 136 -27.04 15.80 -14.25
C VAL A 136 -27.62 17.06 -14.92
N ILE A 137 -28.36 16.86 -16.00
CA ILE A 137 -29.15 17.92 -16.65
C ILE A 137 -30.49 18.00 -15.93
N ASN A 138 -30.93 19.21 -15.59
CA ASN A 138 -32.23 19.42 -14.96
C ASN A 138 -33.34 18.90 -15.85
N SER A 139 -34.13 17.98 -15.35
CA SER A 139 -35.29 17.41 -16.04
C SER A 139 -36.58 17.79 -15.33
N PRO A 140 -37.55 18.43 -16.03
CA PRO A 140 -38.86 18.72 -15.45
C PRO A 140 -39.71 17.46 -15.24
N LEU A 141 -39.28 16.32 -15.78
CA LEU A 141 -39.99 15.03 -15.66
C LEU A 141 -39.59 14.24 -14.43
N GLU A 142 -38.52 14.66 -13.73
CA GLU A 142 -38.00 13.98 -12.54
C GLU A 142 -38.06 14.89 -11.30
N THR A 143 -38.31 14.33 -10.15
CA THR A 143 -38.18 15.09 -8.91
C THR A 143 -36.70 15.44 -8.66
N GLU A 144 -36.47 16.54 -7.97
CA GLU A 144 -35.13 17.02 -7.63
C GLU A 144 -34.38 15.97 -6.83
N ASP A 145 -35.01 15.26 -5.90
CA ASP A 145 -34.41 14.22 -5.11
C ASP A 145 -33.90 13.05 -5.95
N ARG A 146 -34.62 12.67 -7.01
CA ARG A 146 -34.13 11.66 -7.95
C ARG A 146 -32.92 12.16 -8.75
N GLN A 147 -32.92 13.42 -9.15
CA GLN A 147 -31.80 14.02 -9.86
C GLN A 147 -30.56 14.11 -8.95
N PHE A 148 -30.73 14.43 -7.64
CA PHE A 148 -29.64 14.41 -6.66
C PHE A 148 -29.08 13.01 -6.44
N LEU A 149 -29.93 12.03 -6.22
CA LEU A 149 -29.50 10.65 -6.07
C LEU A 149 -28.71 10.19 -7.31
N ARG A 150 -29.17 10.53 -8.50
CA ARG A 150 -28.52 10.16 -9.75
C ARG A 150 -27.12 10.77 -9.88
N VAL A 151 -26.93 12.05 -9.57
CA VAL A 151 -25.59 12.68 -9.63
C VAL A 151 -24.66 12.11 -8.55
N ILE A 152 -25.18 11.81 -7.36
CA ILE A 152 -24.39 11.19 -6.29
C ILE A 152 -23.96 9.77 -6.69
N ASP A 153 -24.87 8.97 -7.24
CA ASP A 153 -24.58 7.61 -7.72
C ASP A 153 -23.59 7.64 -8.90
N GLU A 154 -23.70 8.61 -9.80
CA GLU A 154 -22.74 8.81 -10.89
C GLU A 154 -21.35 9.12 -10.35
N CYS A 155 -21.25 10.02 -9.37
CA CYS A 155 -19.98 10.32 -8.69
C CYS A 155 -19.40 9.08 -8.01
N ALA A 156 -20.22 8.31 -7.29
CA ALA A 156 -19.79 7.10 -6.60
C ALA A 156 -19.28 6.03 -7.58
N ASN A 157 -19.99 5.82 -8.68
CA ASN A 157 -19.58 4.90 -9.75
C ASN A 157 -18.26 5.35 -10.41
N ALA A 158 -18.10 6.65 -10.65
CA ALA A 158 -16.85 7.20 -11.19
C ALA A 158 -15.68 7.01 -10.22
N ALA A 159 -15.88 7.22 -8.92
CA ALA A 159 -14.87 6.98 -7.88
C ALA A 159 -14.45 5.50 -7.84
N GLU A 160 -15.43 4.59 -7.83
CA GLU A 160 -15.22 3.15 -7.83
C GLU A 160 -14.44 2.68 -9.07
N LEU A 161 -14.82 3.17 -10.27
CA LEU A 161 -14.12 2.84 -11.51
C LEU A 161 -12.66 3.29 -11.47
N ARG A 162 -12.40 4.51 -11.00
CA ARG A 162 -11.02 5.04 -10.86
C ARG A 162 -10.20 4.21 -9.87
N ARG A 163 -10.80 3.78 -8.76
CA ARG A 163 -10.15 2.89 -7.80
C ARG A 163 -9.75 1.57 -8.46
N ARG A 164 -10.68 0.92 -9.16
CA ARG A 164 -10.41 -0.35 -9.87
C ARG A 164 -9.32 -0.23 -10.92
N LEU A 165 -9.28 0.89 -11.65
CA LEU A 165 -8.21 1.14 -12.61
C LEU A 165 -6.84 1.27 -11.92
N ARG A 166 -6.76 2.02 -10.81
CA ARG A 166 -5.51 2.13 -10.03
C ARG A 166 -5.04 0.77 -9.48
N GLU A 167 -5.97 -0.02 -8.93
CA GLU A 167 -5.66 -1.37 -8.43
C GLU A 167 -5.14 -2.27 -9.56
N ARG A 168 -5.70 -2.15 -10.75
CA ARG A 168 -5.24 -2.89 -11.92
C ARG A 168 -3.85 -2.44 -12.38
N GLU A 169 -3.60 -1.15 -12.47
CA GLU A 169 -2.29 -0.58 -12.83
C GLU A 169 -1.20 -0.99 -11.81
N GLU A 170 -1.53 -0.99 -10.52
CA GLU A 170 -0.64 -1.47 -9.46
C GLU A 170 -0.31 -2.96 -9.63
N HIS A 171 -1.33 -3.78 -9.93
CA HIS A 171 -1.14 -5.20 -10.18
C HIS A 171 -0.30 -5.48 -11.43
N GLU A 172 -0.57 -4.78 -12.54
CA GLU A 172 0.19 -4.91 -13.79
C GLU A 172 1.66 -4.49 -13.58
N SER A 173 1.89 -3.38 -12.87
CA SER A 173 3.23 -2.92 -12.51
C SER A 173 3.99 -3.96 -11.66
N LEU A 174 3.33 -4.55 -10.67
CA LEU A 174 3.95 -5.63 -9.86
C LEU A 174 4.28 -6.85 -10.73
N PHE A 175 3.36 -7.27 -11.61
CA PHE A 175 3.60 -8.38 -12.52
C PHE A 175 4.83 -8.13 -13.40
N GLU A 176 4.96 -6.93 -13.98
CA GLU A 176 6.14 -6.54 -14.78
C GLU A 176 7.44 -6.58 -13.96
N VAL A 177 7.39 -6.09 -12.71
CA VAL A 177 8.54 -6.13 -11.80
C VAL A 177 9.00 -7.56 -11.57
N ILE A 178 8.09 -8.48 -11.30
CA ILE A 178 8.39 -9.89 -11.04
C ILE A 178 8.87 -10.60 -12.32
N HIS A 179 8.13 -10.43 -13.41
CA HIS A 179 8.41 -11.10 -14.68
C HIS A 179 9.77 -10.70 -15.26
N ASN A 180 10.06 -9.40 -15.27
CA ASN A 180 11.30 -8.85 -15.77
C ASN A 180 12.45 -8.89 -14.74
N ARG A 181 12.18 -9.33 -13.50
CA ARG A 181 13.09 -9.29 -12.36
C ARG A 181 13.65 -7.89 -12.13
N ASN A 182 12.82 -6.86 -12.32
CA ASN A 182 13.21 -5.47 -12.12
C ASN A 182 13.24 -5.12 -10.62
N VAL A 183 14.04 -5.87 -9.88
CA VAL A 183 14.37 -5.67 -8.47
C VAL A 183 15.89 -5.58 -8.35
N TRP A 184 16.39 -4.97 -7.28
CA TRP A 184 17.81 -4.91 -7.00
C TRP A 184 18.09 -5.17 -5.53
N THR A 185 19.33 -5.50 -5.20
CA THR A 185 19.73 -5.83 -3.83
C THR A 185 20.68 -4.79 -3.28
N ALA A 186 20.32 -4.20 -2.14
CA ALA A 186 21.23 -3.40 -1.33
C ALA A 186 21.96 -4.34 -0.36
N PHE A 187 23.28 -4.18 -0.23
CA PHE A 187 24.09 -4.98 0.67
C PHE A 187 24.46 -4.18 1.91
N GLN A 188 24.04 -4.68 3.08
CA GLN A 188 24.37 -4.11 4.37
C GLN A 188 25.49 -4.93 5.03
N PRO A 189 26.65 -4.33 5.37
CA PRO A 189 27.75 -5.07 5.95
C PRO A 189 27.43 -5.54 7.38
N ILE A 190 27.78 -6.77 7.69
CA ILE A 190 27.77 -7.37 9.02
C ILE A 190 29.21 -7.39 9.49
N VAL A 191 29.49 -6.73 10.61
CA VAL A 191 30.85 -6.58 11.15
C VAL A 191 31.01 -7.34 12.44
N GLU A 192 32.17 -7.95 12.61
CA GLU A 192 32.57 -8.56 13.88
C GLU A 192 32.91 -7.47 14.90
N MET A 193 32.35 -7.56 16.10
CA MET A 193 32.48 -6.48 17.10
C MET A 193 33.92 -6.29 17.60
N GLU A 194 34.67 -7.39 17.75
CA GLU A 194 36.03 -7.34 18.28
C GLU A 194 37.02 -6.80 17.26
N THR A 195 37.02 -7.36 16.06
CA THR A 195 38.01 -7.06 15.01
C THR A 195 37.61 -5.89 14.13
N ARG A 196 36.34 -5.49 14.13
CA ARG A 196 35.75 -4.50 13.22
C ARG A 196 35.86 -4.90 11.73
N GLN A 197 36.12 -6.14 11.44
CA GLN A 197 36.18 -6.65 10.09
C GLN A 197 34.79 -7.04 9.59
N VAL A 198 34.57 -6.89 8.29
CA VAL A 198 33.31 -7.31 7.64
C VAL A 198 33.32 -8.84 7.53
N MET A 199 32.40 -9.49 8.24
CA MET A 199 32.16 -10.93 8.23
C MET A 199 31.31 -11.36 7.02
N GLY A 200 30.40 -10.53 6.59
CA GLY A 200 29.46 -10.79 5.51
C GLY A 200 28.55 -9.61 5.25
N HIS A 201 27.54 -9.83 4.43
CA HIS A 201 26.56 -8.79 4.10
C HIS A 201 25.15 -9.39 4.10
N GLU A 202 24.19 -8.60 4.56
CA GLU A 202 22.78 -8.91 4.39
C GLU A 202 22.28 -8.35 3.05
N GLY A 203 21.63 -9.21 2.26
CA GLY A 203 21.00 -8.85 0.99
C GLY A 203 19.58 -8.36 1.20
N LEU A 204 19.36 -7.07 1.03
CA LEU A 204 18.09 -6.39 1.25
C LEU A 204 17.45 -6.03 -0.06
N SER A 205 16.40 -6.74 -0.45
CA SER A 205 15.68 -6.52 -1.71
C SER A 205 15.06 -5.14 -1.79
N ARG A 206 15.03 -4.58 -2.98
CA ARG A 206 14.41 -3.29 -3.33
C ARG A 206 13.65 -3.44 -4.63
N GLY A 207 12.53 -2.73 -4.74
CA GLY A 207 11.82 -2.57 -6.00
C GLY A 207 12.56 -1.67 -7.00
N PRO A 208 11.95 -1.36 -8.14
CA PRO A 208 12.54 -0.51 -9.16
C PRO A 208 12.91 0.86 -8.61
N ARG A 209 14.10 1.34 -8.96
CA ARG A 209 14.62 2.62 -8.45
C ARG A 209 13.74 3.79 -8.83
N GLY A 210 13.51 4.68 -7.86
CA GLY A 210 12.73 5.90 -8.05
C GLY A 210 11.21 5.68 -8.15
N THR A 211 10.72 4.48 -7.88
CA THR A 211 9.28 4.17 -7.86
C THR A 211 8.73 4.14 -6.44
N GLU A 212 7.41 4.24 -6.29
CA GLU A 212 6.73 4.12 -4.99
C GLU A 212 6.88 2.73 -4.34
N ILE A 213 7.16 1.70 -5.15
CA ILE A 213 7.38 0.33 -4.71
C ILE A 213 8.86 -0.02 -4.51
N GLU A 214 9.78 0.95 -4.60
CA GLU A 214 11.21 0.74 -4.28
C GLU A 214 11.42 0.25 -2.84
N PRO A 215 10.75 0.80 -1.80
CA PRO A 215 10.89 0.31 -0.43
C PRO A 215 10.34 -1.13 -0.29
N PRO A 216 11.10 -2.06 0.33
CA PRO A 216 10.70 -3.47 0.45
C PRO A 216 9.37 -3.64 1.17
N THR A 217 9.11 -2.84 2.21
CA THR A 217 7.85 -2.87 2.95
C THR A 217 6.63 -2.56 2.08
N VAL A 218 6.77 -1.70 1.07
CA VAL A 218 5.72 -1.38 0.10
C VAL A 218 5.60 -2.50 -0.92
N LEU A 219 6.73 -2.91 -1.51
CA LEU A 219 6.80 -3.94 -2.54
C LEU A 219 6.16 -5.26 -2.08
N PHE A 220 6.58 -5.79 -0.92
CA PHE A 220 6.05 -7.05 -0.37
C PHE A 220 4.59 -6.94 0.08
N ARG A 221 4.15 -5.77 0.53
CA ARG A 221 2.75 -5.53 0.86
C ARG A 221 1.86 -5.56 -0.38
N VAL A 222 2.30 -4.92 -1.48
CA VAL A 222 1.59 -4.98 -2.77
C VAL A 222 1.53 -6.41 -3.26
N ALA A 223 2.64 -7.15 -3.19
CA ALA A 223 2.67 -8.57 -3.56
C ALA A 223 1.71 -9.42 -2.72
N ALA A 224 1.64 -9.20 -1.40
CA ALA A 224 0.70 -9.90 -0.53
C ALA A 224 -0.75 -9.59 -0.87
N ARG A 225 -1.09 -8.33 -1.24
CA ARG A 225 -2.43 -7.92 -1.66
C ARG A 225 -2.92 -8.72 -2.89
N TYR A 226 -2.01 -8.99 -3.82
CA TYR A 226 -2.32 -9.68 -5.07
C TYR A 226 -1.98 -11.17 -5.05
N GLY A 227 -1.55 -11.73 -3.90
CA GLY A 227 -1.20 -13.15 -3.76
C GLY A 227 0.06 -13.56 -4.54
N MET A 228 0.99 -12.62 -4.81
CA MET A 228 2.20 -12.81 -5.61
C MET A 228 3.50 -12.77 -4.76
N THR A 229 3.38 -13.02 -3.46
CA THR A 229 4.54 -12.93 -2.54
C THR A 229 5.61 -13.96 -2.88
N GLU A 230 5.22 -15.19 -3.22
CA GLU A 230 6.14 -16.27 -3.54
C GLU A 230 6.93 -16.00 -4.83
N GLU A 231 6.25 -15.50 -5.85
CA GLU A 231 6.87 -15.12 -7.13
C GLU A 231 7.84 -13.96 -6.96
N LEU A 232 7.44 -12.95 -6.18
CA LEU A 232 8.31 -11.82 -5.86
C LEU A 232 9.57 -12.27 -5.13
N GLU A 233 9.42 -13.11 -4.11
CA GLU A 233 10.57 -13.62 -3.36
C GLU A 233 11.53 -14.43 -4.22
N ARG A 234 10.98 -15.27 -5.09
CA ARG A 234 11.80 -16.00 -6.05
C ARG A 234 12.60 -15.04 -6.94
N ALA A 235 11.97 -13.97 -7.42
CA ALA A 235 12.63 -12.94 -8.21
C ALA A 235 13.71 -12.22 -7.40
N CYS A 236 13.41 -11.79 -6.16
CA CYS A 236 14.33 -11.11 -5.26
C CYS A 236 15.55 -11.98 -4.93
N ARG A 237 15.31 -13.25 -4.57
CA ARG A 237 16.38 -14.18 -4.23
C ARG A 237 17.32 -14.45 -5.41
N ARG A 238 16.77 -14.66 -6.60
CA ARG A 238 17.58 -14.80 -7.81
C ARG A 238 18.42 -13.55 -8.06
N GLN A 239 17.81 -12.38 -7.95
CA GLN A 239 18.52 -11.13 -8.17
C GLN A 239 19.61 -10.89 -7.13
N ALA A 240 19.38 -11.27 -5.87
CA ALA A 240 20.38 -11.16 -4.81
C ALA A 240 21.66 -11.94 -5.14
N PHE A 241 21.55 -13.13 -5.70
CA PHE A 241 22.72 -13.90 -6.11
C PHE A 241 23.44 -13.26 -7.30
N VAL A 242 22.71 -12.79 -8.29
CA VAL A 242 23.29 -12.10 -9.45
C VAL A 242 24.01 -10.81 -9.01
N ASP A 243 23.36 -9.99 -8.20
CA ASP A 243 23.94 -8.74 -7.70
C ASP A 243 25.14 -8.99 -6.81
N TRP A 244 25.11 -10.07 -6.01
CA TRP A 244 26.23 -10.46 -5.15
C TRP A 244 27.47 -10.86 -5.97
N GLU A 245 27.27 -11.62 -7.04
CA GLU A 245 28.36 -11.99 -7.95
C GLU A 245 28.97 -10.75 -8.62
N ILE A 246 28.12 -9.81 -9.07
CA ILE A 246 28.54 -8.53 -9.67
C ILE A 246 29.29 -7.67 -8.65
N PHE A 247 28.84 -7.67 -7.37
CA PHE A 247 29.50 -6.95 -6.29
C PHE A 247 30.87 -7.55 -5.91
N GLY A 248 31.22 -8.70 -6.45
CA GLY A 248 32.52 -9.36 -6.23
C GLY A 248 32.51 -10.43 -5.15
N ALA A 249 31.34 -10.75 -4.59
CA ALA A 249 31.11 -11.79 -3.59
C ALA A 249 32.09 -11.73 -2.38
N PRO A 250 32.25 -10.59 -1.69
CA PRO A 250 33.25 -10.40 -0.64
C PRO A 250 32.82 -11.07 0.68
N GLY A 251 32.92 -12.39 0.77
CA GLY A 251 32.62 -13.13 1.98
C GLY A 251 31.22 -13.76 1.98
N ARG A 252 30.55 -13.75 3.15
CA ARG A 252 29.27 -14.42 3.36
C ARG A 252 28.08 -13.52 2.97
N LEU A 253 27.11 -14.10 2.27
CA LEU A 253 25.83 -13.44 1.96
C LEU A 253 24.71 -14.01 2.83
N PHE A 254 23.96 -13.14 3.47
CA PHE A 254 22.75 -13.47 4.20
C PHE A 254 21.55 -13.06 3.34
N VAL A 255 20.62 -14.00 3.13
CA VAL A 255 19.44 -13.81 2.26
C VAL A 255 18.17 -14.21 2.99
N ASN A 256 17.23 -13.28 3.06
CA ASN A 256 15.91 -13.52 3.63
C ASN A 256 15.17 -14.63 2.86
N THR A 257 14.51 -15.51 3.60
CA THR A 257 13.83 -16.70 3.07
C THR A 257 12.50 -16.89 3.78
N VAL A 258 11.43 -17.12 3.06
CA VAL A 258 10.09 -17.39 3.64
C VAL A 258 9.72 -18.86 3.56
N PRO A 259 8.64 -19.27 4.28
CA PRO A 259 8.15 -20.65 4.29
C PRO A 259 7.86 -21.22 2.91
N ALA A 260 7.40 -20.39 2.00
CA ALA A 260 7.11 -20.78 0.62
C ALA A 260 8.36 -21.28 -0.13
N THR A 261 9.54 -20.74 0.20
CA THR A 261 10.81 -21.16 -0.38
C THR A 261 11.12 -22.62 -0.09
N VAL A 262 10.76 -23.13 1.09
CA VAL A 262 10.97 -24.54 1.43
C VAL A 262 10.02 -25.49 0.71
N ARG A 263 9.02 -24.96 0.00
CA ARG A 263 8.12 -25.71 -0.89
C ARG A 263 8.47 -25.54 -2.36
N ASP A 264 9.35 -24.61 -2.69
CA ASP A 264 9.76 -24.32 -4.07
C ASP A 264 10.71 -25.45 -4.57
N SER A 265 10.16 -26.39 -5.31
CA SER A 265 10.93 -27.50 -5.87
C SER A 265 12.09 -27.06 -6.78
N SER A 266 12.01 -25.87 -7.34
CA SER A 266 13.10 -25.31 -8.16
C SER A 266 14.26 -24.77 -7.33
N PHE A 267 14.04 -24.55 -6.04
CA PHE A 267 15.06 -24.06 -5.09
C PHE A 267 15.50 -25.13 -4.09
N LEU A 268 14.73 -26.23 -3.93
CA LEU A 268 15.09 -27.35 -3.06
C LEU A 268 16.16 -28.25 -3.68
N GLY A 269 16.99 -28.83 -2.83
CA GLY A 269 18.00 -29.79 -3.24
C GLY A 269 19.00 -29.21 -4.24
N ARG A 270 19.30 -29.93 -5.30
CA ARG A 270 20.26 -29.46 -6.32
C ARG A 270 19.76 -28.30 -7.16
N GLY A 271 18.45 -28.03 -7.21
CA GLY A 271 17.89 -26.92 -7.95
C GLY A 271 18.44 -25.56 -7.50
N VAL A 272 18.77 -25.39 -6.21
CA VAL A 272 19.39 -24.17 -5.73
C VAL A 272 20.75 -23.88 -6.35
N LEU A 273 21.49 -24.92 -6.72
CA LEU A 273 22.82 -24.76 -7.32
C LEU A 273 22.74 -24.12 -8.72
N ASP A 274 21.63 -24.30 -9.44
CA ASP A 274 21.40 -23.68 -10.74
C ASP A 274 21.16 -22.15 -10.64
N TYR A 275 20.86 -21.68 -9.42
CA TYR A 275 20.72 -20.24 -9.15
C TYR A 275 22.03 -19.58 -8.75
N LEU A 276 22.98 -20.37 -8.26
CA LEU A 276 24.27 -19.84 -7.87
C LEU A 276 25.15 -19.68 -9.12
N GLY A 277 25.70 -18.53 -9.32
CA GLY A 277 26.70 -18.30 -10.33
C GLY A 277 28.01 -19.08 -10.04
N PRO A 278 28.91 -19.19 -11.01
CA PRO A 278 30.12 -20.03 -10.89
C PRO A 278 31.08 -19.58 -9.78
N ARG A 279 30.93 -18.36 -9.27
CA ARG A 279 31.75 -17.80 -8.19
C ARG A 279 31.13 -17.96 -6.81
N LEU A 280 29.87 -18.39 -6.73
CA LEU A 280 29.16 -18.48 -5.48
C LEU A 280 29.20 -19.90 -4.93
N SER A 281 29.55 -20.02 -3.65
CA SER A 281 29.57 -21.29 -2.93
C SER A 281 28.43 -21.35 -1.92
N PRO A 282 27.65 -22.44 -1.85
CA PRO A 282 26.65 -22.63 -0.80
C PRO A 282 27.21 -22.39 0.62
N ARG A 283 28.47 -22.72 0.85
CA ARG A 283 29.14 -22.54 2.16
C ARG A 283 29.26 -21.06 2.59
N LEU A 284 29.16 -20.15 1.65
CA LEU A 284 29.17 -18.70 1.92
C LEU A 284 27.77 -18.09 1.89
N MET A 285 26.74 -18.91 1.80
CA MET A 285 25.34 -18.47 1.80
C MET A 285 24.67 -18.81 3.13
N THR A 286 24.01 -17.84 3.73
CA THR A 286 23.20 -17.99 4.93
C THR A 286 21.76 -17.65 4.59
N LEU A 287 20.85 -18.58 4.81
CA LEU A 287 19.41 -18.37 4.62
C LEU A 287 18.81 -17.86 5.95
N GLU A 288 18.21 -16.70 5.92
CA GLU A 288 17.56 -16.08 7.08
C GLU A 288 16.09 -16.47 7.14
N ILE A 289 15.63 -16.91 8.28
CA ILE A 289 14.26 -17.37 8.51
C ILE A 289 13.70 -16.64 9.72
N ASN A 290 12.51 -16.05 9.58
CA ASN A 290 11.85 -15.37 10.68
C ASN A 290 11.36 -16.37 11.75
N GLU A 291 11.61 -16.10 13.04
CA GLU A 291 11.27 -16.96 14.19
C GLU A 291 9.81 -17.42 14.16
N ARG A 292 8.86 -16.51 13.94
CA ARG A 292 7.40 -16.82 13.96
C ARG A 292 7.01 -17.82 12.88
N GLN A 293 7.58 -17.69 11.70
CA GLN A 293 7.30 -18.56 10.57
C GLN A 293 7.77 -19.99 10.79
N VAL A 294 8.92 -20.15 11.48
CA VAL A 294 9.47 -21.45 11.84
C VAL A 294 8.56 -22.18 12.82
N ILE A 295 8.08 -21.49 13.86
CA ILE A 295 7.22 -22.08 14.90
C ILE A 295 5.92 -22.60 14.30
N GLU A 296 5.32 -21.89 13.36
CA GLU A 296 4.07 -22.28 12.70
C GLU A 296 4.19 -23.55 11.85
N ASN A 297 5.39 -23.88 11.34
CA ASN A 297 5.61 -24.96 10.39
C ASN A 297 6.89 -25.78 10.65
N LEU A 298 7.22 -26.04 11.89
CA LEU A 298 8.50 -26.60 12.34
C LEU A 298 8.93 -27.88 11.60
N THR A 299 8.02 -28.84 11.38
CA THR A 299 8.35 -30.12 10.71
C THR A 299 8.78 -29.90 9.27
N LEU A 300 8.05 -29.05 8.53
CA LEU A 300 8.37 -28.74 7.15
C LEU A 300 9.72 -28.04 7.02
N TYR A 301 9.97 -27.07 7.91
CA TYR A 301 11.25 -26.36 7.92
C TYR A 301 12.43 -27.29 8.21
N ARG A 302 12.27 -28.19 9.17
CA ARG A 302 13.35 -29.10 9.55
C ARG A 302 13.80 -29.98 8.39
N GLU A 303 12.87 -30.58 7.64
CA GLU A 303 13.20 -31.41 6.48
C GLU A 303 13.91 -30.62 5.38
N ALA A 304 13.40 -29.43 5.06
CA ALA A 304 14.01 -28.59 4.05
C ALA A 304 15.38 -28.05 4.48
N MET A 305 15.54 -27.66 5.74
CA MET A 305 16.82 -27.19 6.28
C MET A 305 17.90 -28.25 6.19
N HIS A 306 17.59 -29.49 6.47
CA HIS A 306 18.57 -30.61 6.32
C HIS A 306 19.05 -30.68 4.86
N ALA A 307 18.17 -30.60 3.87
CA ALA A 307 18.55 -30.62 2.47
C ALA A 307 19.51 -29.47 2.08
N PHE A 308 19.32 -28.28 2.64
CA PHE A 308 20.21 -27.14 2.40
C PHE A 308 21.53 -27.26 3.17
N LEU A 309 21.51 -27.77 4.42
CA LEU A 309 22.71 -28.02 5.20
C LEU A 309 23.62 -29.05 4.52
N ASP A 310 23.05 -30.09 3.93
CA ASP A 310 23.79 -31.11 3.15
C ASP A 310 24.50 -30.54 1.92
N LEU A 311 23.96 -29.45 1.35
CA LEU A 311 24.57 -28.68 0.25
C LEU A 311 25.61 -27.67 0.74
N GLY A 312 25.73 -27.48 2.06
CA GLY A 312 26.68 -26.58 2.70
C GLY A 312 26.18 -25.17 3.02
N PHE A 313 24.88 -24.88 2.85
CA PHE A 313 24.30 -23.65 3.35
C PHE A 313 24.32 -23.56 4.87
N THR A 314 24.24 -22.37 5.42
CA THR A 314 24.02 -22.10 6.83
C THR A 314 22.70 -21.38 7.04
N PHE A 315 22.18 -21.37 8.27
CA PHE A 315 20.94 -20.72 8.61
C PHE A 315 21.14 -19.65 9.69
N ALA A 316 20.37 -18.58 9.57
CA ALA A 316 20.17 -17.57 10.60
C ALA A 316 18.68 -17.51 10.97
N ILE A 317 18.39 -17.37 12.26
CA ILE A 317 17.03 -17.08 12.73
C ILE A 317 16.96 -15.61 13.02
N ASP A 318 16.01 -14.94 12.37
CA ASP A 318 15.80 -13.50 12.46
C ASP A 318 14.65 -13.15 13.41
N ASP A 319 14.66 -11.90 13.94
CA ASP A 319 13.66 -11.35 14.87
C ASP A 319 13.55 -12.14 16.18
N VAL A 320 14.68 -12.68 16.66
CA VAL A 320 14.72 -13.45 17.90
C VAL A 320 14.44 -12.58 19.12
N GLY A 321 13.49 -13.02 19.95
CA GLY A 321 13.11 -12.31 21.19
C GLY A 321 11.70 -11.75 21.18
N ALA A 322 11.01 -11.77 20.06
CA ALA A 322 9.60 -11.36 19.98
C ALA A 322 8.60 -12.45 20.45
N GLY A 323 9.09 -13.69 20.75
CA GLY A 323 8.26 -14.84 21.14
C GLY A 323 8.85 -15.68 22.27
N TYR A 324 8.03 -16.50 22.93
CA TYR A 324 8.36 -17.24 24.17
C TYR A 324 9.06 -18.59 23.98
N SER A 325 9.33 -19.07 22.77
CA SER A 325 9.81 -20.45 22.51
C SER A 325 11.09 -20.55 21.68
N GLY A 326 11.77 -19.41 21.44
CA GLY A 326 12.86 -19.32 20.47
C GLY A 326 14.06 -20.24 20.70
N LEU A 327 14.58 -20.35 21.91
CA LEU A 327 15.86 -21.05 22.19
C LEU A 327 15.80 -22.57 21.97
N GLU A 328 14.72 -23.23 22.35
CA GLU A 328 14.57 -24.69 22.16
C GLU A 328 14.36 -25.03 20.68
N THR A 329 13.56 -24.22 20.00
CA THR A 329 13.32 -24.32 18.53
C THR A 329 14.62 -24.12 17.76
N MET A 330 15.45 -23.15 18.17
CA MET A 330 16.73 -22.83 17.58
C MET A 330 17.74 -23.96 17.71
N ALA A 331 17.84 -24.56 18.93
CA ALA A 331 18.72 -25.67 19.17
C ALA A 331 18.37 -26.91 18.32
N ASN A 332 17.07 -27.10 18.05
CA ASN A 332 16.58 -28.24 17.25
C ASN A 332 16.72 -28.00 15.72
N LEU A 333 16.95 -26.79 15.25
CA LEU A 333 17.05 -26.47 13.82
C LEU A 333 18.49 -26.41 13.30
N GLY A 334 19.50 -26.42 14.16
CA GLY A 334 20.91 -26.35 13.75
C GLY A 334 21.29 -24.99 13.12
N ALA A 335 20.63 -23.91 13.52
CA ALA A 335 20.95 -22.56 13.04
C ALA A 335 22.35 -22.13 13.51
N SER A 336 23.11 -21.53 12.60
CA SER A 336 24.47 -21.04 12.86
C SER A 336 24.54 -19.63 13.41
N TYR A 337 23.47 -18.84 13.19
CA TYR A 337 23.38 -17.42 13.56
C TYR A 337 22.02 -17.10 14.16
N LEU A 338 22.02 -16.15 15.10
CA LEU A 338 20.80 -15.57 15.68
C LEU A 338 20.87 -14.05 15.51
N LYS A 339 19.82 -13.45 14.94
CA LYS A 339 19.67 -12.00 14.80
C LYS A 339 18.65 -11.51 15.83
N ILE A 340 19.08 -10.63 16.71
CA ILE A 340 18.24 -10.05 17.76
C ILE A 340 17.73 -8.70 17.25
N ASP A 341 16.41 -8.52 17.19
CA ASP A 341 15.80 -7.24 16.90
C ASP A 341 15.90 -6.32 18.13
N MET A 342 16.30 -5.03 17.93
CA MET A 342 16.52 -4.06 19.00
C MET A 342 15.41 -3.00 19.03
#